data_c6ebeca6d23d99e38e99cf588039948c
#
_entry.id   c6ebeca6d23d99e38e99cf588039948c
#
_cell.length_a   1.000
_cell.length_b   1.000
_cell.length_c   1.000
_cell.angle_alpha   90.00
_cell.angle_beta   90.00
_cell.angle_gamma   90.00
#
_symmetry.space_group_name_H-M   'P 1'
#
loop_
_entity.id
_entity.type
_entity.pdbx_description
1 polymer ?
#
loop_
_entity_poly.entity_id
_entity_poly.type
_entity_poly.pdbx_seq_one_letter_code
_entity_poly.pdbx_strand_id
1 'polypeptide(L)'
;MAKKIEATAVPVKIGTLYPPPHHQHTKAREKRALGDAAGLTQFGVNLTRLKPDTWSALPHWHETEDEFVYVLEGHPTLVYGDTTEALSPGDSVGFRAGEEIGHCIQNNTDEDVVLLEVGSRNPKERAFYPGLDFMADMSGSNAYYHFDGTPVADVKRRGPEDD
;
A
#
# COMPACT_ATOMS: atom_id res chain seq x y z
N MET A 1 26.81 9.71 -1.87
CA MET A 1 26.81 9.67 -3.35
C MET A 1 25.44 9.21 -3.83
N ALA A 2 24.95 9.75 -4.95
CA ALA A 2 23.73 9.24 -5.58
C ALA A 2 23.93 7.77 -5.99
N LYS A 3 22.89 6.94 -5.78
CA LYS A 3 22.91 5.51 -6.08
C LYS A 3 21.86 5.22 -7.15
N LYS A 4 22.28 4.72 -8.31
CA LYS A 4 21.35 4.15 -9.30
C LYS A 4 20.76 2.86 -8.77
N ILE A 5 19.44 2.73 -8.83
CA ILE A 5 18.70 1.52 -8.48
C ILE A 5 18.16 0.88 -9.76
N GLU A 6 18.52 -0.36 -9.98
CA GLU A 6 17.92 -1.21 -11.00
C GLU A 6 16.70 -1.87 -10.36
N ALA A 7 15.51 -1.49 -10.81
CA ALA A 7 14.25 -1.98 -10.20
C ALA A 7 14.16 -3.52 -10.20
N THR A 8 14.66 -4.17 -11.25
CA THR A 8 14.67 -5.64 -11.37
C THR A 8 15.61 -6.34 -10.39
N ALA A 9 16.61 -5.62 -9.86
CA ALA A 9 17.53 -6.13 -8.84
C ALA A 9 16.98 -5.96 -7.40
N VAL A 10 15.92 -5.17 -7.21
CA VAL A 10 15.29 -5.03 -5.89
C VAL A 10 14.39 -6.24 -5.65
N PRO A 11 14.52 -6.95 -4.50
CA PRO A 11 13.68 -8.08 -4.17
C PRO A 11 12.19 -7.76 -4.28
N VAL A 12 11.40 -8.71 -4.79
CA VAL A 12 9.95 -8.58 -4.83
C VAL A 12 9.36 -9.17 -3.56
N LYS A 13 8.51 -8.38 -2.89
CA LYS A 13 7.66 -8.85 -1.80
C LYS A 13 6.30 -9.21 -2.39
N ILE A 14 5.85 -10.44 -2.16
CA ILE A 14 4.54 -10.89 -2.66
C ILE A 14 3.59 -11.04 -1.48
N GLY A 15 2.38 -10.54 -1.64
CA GLY A 15 1.30 -10.72 -0.68
C GLY A 15 1.11 -9.53 0.26
N THR A 16 0.59 -9.84 1.44
CA THR A 16 0.13 -8.86 2.42
C THR A 16 0.26 -9.41 3.84
N LEU A 17 0.22 -8.53 4.82
CA LEU A 17 0.08 -8.88 6.23
C LEU A 17 -1.39 -8.90 6.70
N TYR A 18 -2.35 -8.57 5.83
CA TYR A 18 -3.77 -8.63 6.21
C TYR A 18 -4.15 -10.04 6.66
N PRO A 19 -4.79 -10.20 7.83
CA PRO A 19 -5.23 -11.50 8.31
C PRO A 19 -6.40 -12.03 7.47
N PRO A 20 -6.63 -13.35 7.43
CA PRO A 20 -7.84 -13.91 6.85
C PRO A 20 -9.10 -13.37 7.53
N PRO A 21 -10.18 -13.09 6.80
CA PRO A 21 -10.37 -13.30 5.34
C PRO A 21 -9.89 -12.10 4.48
N HIS A 22 -9.37 -11.04 5.08
CA HIS A 22 -9.10 -9.75 4.46
C HIS A 22 -7.93 -9.76 3.45
N HIS A 23 -7.10 -10.82 3.45
CA HIS A 23 -5.93 -10.94 2.55
C HIS A 23 -6.27 -11.28 1.09
N GLN A 24 -7.51 -11.70 0.79
CA GLN A 24 -7.85 -12.36 -0.48
C GLN A 24 -7.46 -11.54 -1.73
N HIS A 25 -7.82 -10.25 -1.77
CA HIS A 25 -7.55 -9.39 -2.93
C HIS A 25 -6.13 -8.84 -2.99
N THR A 26 -5.32 -9.02 -1.94
CA THR A 26 -3.96 -8.46 -1.85
C THR A 26 -2.87 -9.53 -1.79
N LYS A 27 -3.24 -10.81 -1.74
CA LYS A 27 -2.29 -11.93 -1.59
C LYS A 27 -1.35 -12.14 -2.78
N ALA A 28 -1.74 -11.68 -3.98
CA ALA A 28 -0.93 -11.78 -5.19
C ALA A 28 -0.27 -10.45 -5.59
N ARG A 29 -0.40 -9.41 -4.77
CA ARG A 29 0.26 -8.12 -4.99
C ARG A 29 1.78 -8.30 -4.91
N GLU A 30 2.48 -7.80 -5.92
CA GLU A 30 3.95 -7.76 -5.95
C GLU A 30 4.42 -6.32 -5.69
N LYS A 31 5.37 -6.14 -4.80
CA LYS A 31 5.89 -4.81 -4.43
C LYS A 31 7.41 -4.84 -4.33
N ARG A 32 8.09 -3.86 -4.95
CA ARG A 32 9.52 -3.61 -4.81
C ARG A 32 9.74 -2.28 -4.12
N ALA A 33 10.40 -2.29 -2.97
CA ALA A 33 10.65 -1.10 -2.15
C ALA A 33 11.88 -0.32 -2.69
N LEU A 34 11.69 0.45 -3.76
CA LEU A 34 12.77 1.19 -4.41
C LEU A 34 13.36 2.27 -3.50
N GLY A 35 12.51 2.93 -2.69
CA GLY A 35 12.94 3.93 -1.73
C GLY A 35 13.89 3.36 -0.68
N ASP A 36 13.59 2.17 -0.15
CA ASP A 36 14.43 1.48 0.84
C ASP A 36 15.76 1.05 0.20
N ALA A 37 15.71 0.50 -1.01
CA ALA A 37 16.93 0.15 -1.76
C ALA A 37 17.83 1.37 -2.04
N ALA A 38 17.24 2.56 -2.16
CA ALA A 38 17.97 3.83 -2.30
C ALA A 38 18.44 4.42 -0.95
N GLY A 39 17.99 3.89 0.19
CA GLY A 39 18.28 4.39 1.53
C GLY A 39 17.47 5.65 1.90
N LEU A 40 16.29 5.86 1.30
CA LEU A 40 15.43 6.99 1.61
C LEU A 40 14.65 6.72 2.91
N THR A 41 14.54 7.75 3.75
CA THR A 41 13.92 7.61 5.07
C THR A 41 12.67 8.47 5.27
N GLN A 42 12.51 9.56 4.51
CA GLN A 42 11.43 10.51 4.70
C GLN A 42 10.14 10.15 3.93
N PHE A 43 10.30 9.32 2.90
CA PHE A 43 9.18 8.81 2.12
C PHE A 43 9.51 7.44 1.54
N GLY A 44 8.49 6.64 1.32
CA GLY A 44 8.56 5.37 0.61
C GLY A 44 8.38 5.58 -0.90
N VAL A 45 9.05 4.77 -1.70
CA VAL A 45 8.81 4.65 -3.15
C VAL A 45 8.71 3.18 -3.48
N ASN A 46 7.56 2.75 -3.95
CA ASN A 46 7.30 1.36 -4.29
C ASN A 46 6.91 1.22 -5.76
N LEU A 47 7.50 0.25 -6.42
CA LEU A 47 7.02 -0.24 -7.71
C LEU A 47 6.11 -1.44 -7.42
N THR A 48 4.82 -1.26 -7.70
CA THR A 48 3.79 -2.25 -7.38
C THR A 48 3.20 -2.82 -8.66
N ARG A 49 3.12 -4.16 -8.74
CA ARG A 49 2.41 -4.87 -9.80
C ARG A 49 1.17 -5.53 -9.22
N LEU A 50 0.05 -5.26 -9.85
CA LEU A 50 -1.24 -5.88 -9.54
C LEU A 50 -1.61 -6.81 -10.70
N LYS A 51 -1.65 -8.10 -10.42
CA LYS A 51 -2.18 -9.10 -11.34
C LYS A 51 -3.71 -8.95 -11.46
N PRO A 52 -4.37 -9.57 -12.44
CA PRO A 52 -5.83 -9.62 -12.49
C PRO A 52 -6.45 -9.97 -11.14
N ASP A 53 -7.57 -9.32 -10.79
CA ASP A 53 -8.30 -9.46 -9.52
C ASP A 53 -7.50 -9.11 -8.25
N THR A 54 -6.41 -8.35 -8.39
CA THR A 54 -5.56 -7.92 -7.25
C THR A 54 -5.74 -6.44 -6.95
N TRP A 55 -5.74 -6.10 -5.67
CA TRP A 55 -5.84 -4.72 -5.16
C TRP A 55 -4.51 -4.26 -4.57
N SER A 56 -4.26 -2.95 -4.60
CA SER A 56 -3.08 -2.34 -3.97
C SER A 56 -3.11 -2.47 -2.45
N ALA A 57 -4.28 -2.35 -1.86
CA ALA A 57 -4.56 -2.47 -0.43
C ALA A 57 -6.06 -2.73 -0.25
N LEU A 58 -6.51 -2.99 0.98
CA LEU A 58 -7.91 -2.76 1.36
C LEU A 58 -8.20 -1.25 1.32
N PRO A 59 -9.44 -0.81 1.07
CA PRO A 59 -9.80 0.59 1.23
C PRO A 59 -9.38 1.11 2.61
N HIS A 60 -8.53 2.14 2.62
CA HIS A 60 -7.95 2.70 3.85
C HIS A 60 -7.65 4.18 3.68
N TRP A 61 -7.42 4.88 4.80
CA TRP A 61 -6.94 6.25 4.82
C TRP A 61 -5.84 6.40 5.88
N HIS A 62 -4.98 7.36 5.69
CA HIS A 62 -3.80 7.65 6.51
C HIS A 62 -4.05 8.86 7.41
N GLU A 63 -3.69 8.74 8.69
CA GLU A 63 -3.86 9.84 9.66
C GLU A 63 -2.88 10.98 9.40
N THR A 64 -1.63 10.65 9.12
CA THR A 64 -0.52 11.63 9.06
C THR A 64 0.36 11.51 7.82
N GLU A 65 0.12 10.55 6.95
CA GLU A 65 0.93 10.33 5.74
C GLU A 65 0.15 10.68 4.46
N ASP A 66 0.77 11.50 3.60
CA ASP A 66 0.29 11.70 2.24
C ASP A 66 0.70 10.51 1.38
N GLU A 67 -0.16 10.12 0.45
CA GLU A 67 0.13 9.09 -0.54
C GLU A 67 -0.11 9.63 -1.96
N PHE A 68 0.75 9.20 -2.89
CA PHE A 68 0.65 9.52 -4.30
C PHE A 68 0.85 8.25 -5.12
N VAL A 69 0.00 8.05 -6.12
CA VAL A 69 0.06 6.92 -7.04
C VAL A 69 0.12 7.43 -8.46
N TYR A 70 1.02 6.88 -9.26
CA TYR A 70 1.16 7.11 -10.69
C TYR A 70 0.99 5.80 -11.45
N VAL A 71 0.16 5.78 -12.48
CA VAL A 71 -0.07 4.59 -13.32
C VAL A 71 1.01 4.53 -14.39
N LEU A 72 1.82 3.48 -14.36
CA LEU A 72 2.86 3.21 -15.36
C LEU A 72 2.33 2.35 -16.50
N GLU A 73 1.59 1.28 -16.19
CA GLU A 73 1.05 0.32 -17.15
C GLU A 73 -0.33 -0.17 -16.73
N GLY A 74 -1.15 -0.53 -17.70
CA GLY A 74 -2.49 -1.10 -17.48
C GLY A 74 -3.56 -0.05 -17.18
N HIS A 75 -4.79 -0.52 -16.91
CA HIS A 75 -5.97 0.31 -16.73
C HIS A 75 -6.67 -0.01 -15.41
N PRO A 76 -6.10 0.41 -14.27
CA PRO A 76 -6.70 0.13 -12.97
C PRO A 76 -7.94 0.96 -12.70
N THR A 77 -8.69 0.55 -11.68
CA THR A 77 -9.81 1.29 -11.10
C THR A 77 -9.37 1.93 -9.79
N LEU A 78 -9.49 3.24 -9.67
CA LEU A 78 -9.45 3.95 -8.40
C LEU A 78 -10.77 3.70 -7.66
N VAL A 79 -10.67 3.29 -6.41
CA VAL A 79 -11.79 3.31 -5.45
C VAL A 79 -11.53 4.43 -4.46
N TYR A 80 -12.49 5.35 -4.28
CA TYR A 80 -12.40 6.47 -3.36
C TYR A 80 -13.75 6.70 -2.69
N GLY A 81 -13.89 6.29 -1.44
CA GLY A 81 -15.17 6.21 -0.75
C GLY A 81 -16.15 5.32 -1.51
N ASP A 82 -17.30 5.88 -1.85
CA ASP A 82 -18.36 5.20 -2.60
C ASP A 82 -18.26 5.39 -4.12
N THR A 83 -17.17 6.00 -4.60
CA THR A 83 -16.97 6.28 -6.04
C THR A 83 -15.87 5.42 -6.63
N THR A 84 -15.96 5.18 -7.93
CA THR A 84 -14.91 4.51 -8.70
C THR A 84 -14.60 5.30 -9.96
N GLU A 85 -13.33 5.30 -10.37
CA GLU A 85 -12.85 5.95 -11.58
C GLU A 85 -11.83 5.07 -12.30
N ALA A 86 -11.95 4.94 -13.62
CA ALA A 86 -10.98 4.23 -14.42
C ALA A 86 -9.75 5.12 -14.66
N LEU A 87 -8.55 4.56 -14.45
CA LEU A 87 -7.29 5.25 -14.70
C LEU A 87 -6.58 4.64 -15.91
N SER A 88 -5.70 5.43 -16.50
CA SER A 88 -4.87 5.06 -17.65
C SER A 88 -3.40 5.36 -17.39
N PRO A 89 -2.46 4.73 -18.11
CA PRO A 89 -1.05 5.10 -18.02
C PRO A 89 -0.83 6.60 -18.21
N GLY A 90 -0.10 7.21 -17.27
CA GLY A 90 0.10 8.66 -17.20
C GLY A 90 -0.81 9.37 -16.21
N ASP A 91 -1.91 8.75 -15.78
CA ASP A 91 -2.74 9.32 -14.73
C ASP A 91 -2.08 9.19 -13.35
N SER A 92 -2.42 10.12 -12.47
CA SER A 92 -1.95 10.12 -11.10
C SER A 92 -3.04 10.55 -10.13
N VAL A 93 -2.96 10.07 -8.90
CA VAL A 93 -3.88 10.44 -7.83
C VAL A 93 -3.09 10.65 -6.54
N GLY A 94 -3.48 11.67 -5.76
CA GLY A 94 -2.92 11.97 -4.45
C GLY A 94 -3.98 11.85 -3.37
N PHE A 95 -3.58 11.29 -2.23
CA PHE A 95 -4.42 11.14 -1.04
C PHE A 95 -3.75 11.92 0.09
N ARG A 96 -4.49 12.86 0.67
CA ARG A 96 -3.97 13.72 1.73
C ARG A 96 -4.12 13.07 3.09
N ALA A 97 -3.12 13.27 3.92
CA ALA A 97 -3.17 12.90 5.34
C ALA A 97 -4.42 13.46 6.02
N GLY A 98 -5.06 12.66 6.87
CA GLY A 98 -6.23 13.05 7.65
C GLY A 98 -7.55 13.13 6.86
N GLU A 99 -7.53 12.75 5.59
CA GLU A 99 -8.75 12.67 4.78
C GLU A 99 -9.40 11.30 5.01
N GLU A 100 -10.44 11.26 5.85
CA GLU A 100 -11.07 10.01 6.34
C GLU A 100 -11.93 9.29 5.28
N ILE A 101 -11.40 9.22 4.05
CA ILE A 101 -12.05 8.56 2.93
C ILE A 101 -11.19 7.37 2.50
N GLY A 102 -11.75 6.17 2.64
CA GLY A 102 -11.06 4.95 2.25
C GLY A 102 -10.77 4.91 0.76
N HIS A 103 -9.52 4.61 0.39
CA HIS A 103 -9.10 4.52 -1.00
C HIS A 103 -8.24 3.27 -1.25
N CYS A 104 -8.27 2.77 -2.46
CA CYS A 104 -7.35 1.77 -2.99
C CYS A 104 -7.37 1.76 -4.52
N ILE A 105 -6.38 1.12 -5.11
CA ILE A 105 -6.34 0.86 -6.54
C ILE A 105 -6.63 -0.63 -6.78
N GLN A 106 -7.55 -0.93 -7.70
CA GLN A 106 -7.95 -2.28 -8.04
C GLN A 106 -7.60 -2.60 -9.49
N ASN A 107 -7.08 -3.78 -9.74
CA ASN A 107 -6.98 -4.30 -11.09
C ASN A 107 -8.17 -5.23 -11.37
N ASN A 108 -9.18 -4.67 -12.01
CA ASN A 108 -10.40 -5.36 -12.44
C ASN A 108 -10.32 -5.78 -13.93
N THR A 109 -9.11 -5.81 -14.52
CA THR A 109 -8.84 -6.20 -15.90
C THR A 109 -8.18 -7.57 -15.98
N ASP A 110 -7.96 -8.09 -17.16
CA ASP A 110 -7.26 -9.36 -17.44
C ASP A 110 -5.77 -9.18 -17.73
N GLU A 111 -5.27 -7.94 -17.68
CA GLU A 111 -3.86 -7.59 -17.86
C GLU A 111 -3.24 -7.13 -16.54
N ASP A 112 -1.91 -7.18 -16.46
CA ASP A 112 -1.19 -6.64 -15.31
C ASP A 112 -1.27 -5.10 -15.27
N VAL A 113 -1.35 -4.56 -14.07
CA VAL A 113 -1.24 -3.12 -13.79
C VAL A 113 0.07 -2.87 -13.08
N VAL A 114 0.80 -1.82 -13.46
CA VAL A 114 2.03 -1.38 -12.78
C VAL A 114 1.86 0.06 -12.31
N LEU A 115 2.14 0.25 -11.01
CA LEU A 115 1.99 1.51 -10.30
C LEU A 115 3.33 1.95 -9.71
N LEU A 116 3.57 3.25 -9.66
CA LEU A 116 4.54 3.86 -8.77
C LEU A 116 3.78 4.48 -7.59
N GLU A 117 4.00 3.97 -6.39
CA GLU A 117 3.41 4.46 -5.16
C GLU A 117 4.47 5.23 -4.36
N VAL A 118 4.15 6.45 -3.94
CA VAL A 118 5.02 7.29 -3.10
C VAL A 118 4.21 7.74 -1.89
N GLY A 119 4.73 7.49 -0.70
CA GLY A 119 4.08 7.92 0.54
C GLY A 119 5.08 8.53 1.51
N SER A 120 4.69 9.57 2.23
CA SER A 120 5.49 10.08 3.33
C SER A 120 5.62 9.02 4.43
N ARG A 121 6.56 9.20 5.36
CA ARG A 121 6.81 8.28 6.47
C ARG A 121 6.76 9.01 7.79
N ASN A 122 5.83 8.59 8.65
CA ASN A 122 5.72 9.05 10.02
C ASN A 122 5.79 7.85 10.96
N PRO A 123 6.73 7.82 11.95
CA PRO A 123 6.84 6.70 12.88
C PRO A 123 5.63 6.54 13.83
N LYS A 124 4.72 7.53 13.84
CA LYS A 124 3.48 7.51 14.61
C LYS A 124 2.23 7.38 13.72
N GLU A 125 2.43 6.99 12.45
CA GLU A 125 1.33 6.82 11.51
C GLU A 125 0.33 5.77 12.00
N ARG A 126 -0.95 6.07 11.76
CA ARG A 126 -2.05 5.10 11.85
C ARG A 126 -2.83 5.12 10.54
N ALA A 127 -3.13 3.94 10.02
CA ALA A 127 -4.02 3.79 8.88
C ALA A 127 -5.29 3.07 9.31
N PHE A 128 -6.43 3.56 8.85
CA PHE A 128 -7.75 3.09 9.23
C PHE A 128 -8.45 2.45 8.03
N TYR A 129 -9.24 1.43 8.29
CA TYR A 129 -9.95 0.64 7.28
C TYR A 129 -11.46 0.79 7.48
N PRO A 130 -12.15 1.64 6.70
CA PRO A 130 -13.59 1.88 6.86
C PRO A 130 -14.40 0.59 6.85
N GLY A 131 -15.29 0.43 7.83
CA GLY A 131 -16.11 -0.76 7.98
C GLY A 131 -15.44 -1.96 8.64
N LEU A 132 -14.16 -1.88 8.99
CA LEU A 132 -13.43 -2.92 9.71
C LEU A 132 -13.01 -2.41 11.09
N ASP A 133 -13.12 -3.30 12.10
CA ASP A 133 -12.65 -3.01 13.46
C ASP A 133 -11.15 -3.31 13.59
N PHE A 134 -10.33 -2.68 12.74
CA PHE A 134 -8.88 -2.67 12.95
C PHE A 134 -8.19 -1.49 12.26
N MET A 135 -6.99 -1.19 12.72
CA MET A 135 -6.10 -0.17 12.19
C MET A 135 -4.67 -0.70 12.13
N ALA A 136 -3.87 -0.17 11.22
CA ALA A 136 -2.42 -0.27 11.31
C ALA A 136 -1.92 0.84 12.25
N ASP A 137 -0.98 0.51 13.15
CA ASP A 137 -0.34 1.49 14.05
C ASP A 137 1.18 1.31 13.95
N MET A 138 1.86 2.31 13.39
CA MET A 138 3.31 2.26 13.16
C MET A 138 4.13 2.30 14.45
N SER A 139 3.56 2.72 15.58
CA SER A 139 4.22 2.70 16.88
C SER A 139 4.20 1.32 17.55
N GLY A 140 3.33 0.41 17.10
CA GLY A 140 3.19 -0.93 17.64
C GLY A 140 4.10 -1.98 17.01
N SER A 141 4.25 -3.13 17.68
CA SER A 141 5.04 -4.27 17.18
C SER A 141 4.25 -5.22 16.27
N ASN A 142 2.92 -5.21 16.36
CA ASN A 142 2.06 -5.96 15.46
C ASN A 142 1.70 -5.14 14.22
N ALA A 143 1.29 -5.83 13.16
CA ALA A 143 0.89 -5.16 11.93
C ALA A 143 -0.44 -4.42 12.11
N TYR A 144 -1.39 -5.02 12.84
CA TYR A 144 -2.74 -4.47 13.02
C TYR A 144 -3.22 -4.63 14.44
N TYR A 145 -4.08 -3.70 14.86
CA TYR A 145 -4.73 -3.63 16.17
C TYR A 145 -6.22 -3.37 16.01
N HIS A 146 -7.04 -3.94 16.89
CA HIS A 146 -8.43 -3.50 17.08
C HIS A 146 -8.46 -2.09 17.66
N PHE A 147 -9.60 -1.39 17.58
CA PHE A 147 -9.74 -0.05 18.13
C PHE A 147 -9.62 -0.01 19.67
N ASP A 148 -9.79 -1.13 20.35
CA ASP A 148 -9.52 -1.26 21.77
C ASP A 148 -8.03 -1.46 22.12
N GLY A 149 -7.14 -1.49 21.12
CA GLY A 149 -5.69 -1.65 21.26
C GLY A 149 -5.22 -3.09 21.34
N THR A 150 -6.11 -4.09 21.24
CA THR A 150 -5.70 -5.49 21.20
C THR A 150 -5.20 -5.88 19.79
N PRO A 151 -4.15 -6.73 19.68
CA PRO A 151 -3.66 -7.17 18.37
C PRO A 151 -4.70 -7.96 17.58
N VAL A 152 -4.84 -7.64 16.29
CA VAL A 152 -5.60 -8.46 15.34
C VAL A 152 -4.72 -9.60 14.88
N ALA A 153 -4.93 -10.80 15.40
CA ALA A 153 -4.06 -11.95 15.19
C ALA A 153 -2.60 -11.70 15.61
N ASP A 154 -1.79 -12.73 15.67
CA ASP A 154 -0.35 -12.59 15.99
C ASP A 154 0.47 -12.36 14.70
N VAL A 155 0.15 -11.27 14.01
CA VAL A 155 0.86 -10.88 12.79
C VAL A 155 1.82 -9.76 13.12
N LYS A 156 3.10 -10.10 13.22
CA LYS A 156 4.16 -9.13 13.48
C LYS A 156 4.39 -8.26 12.26
N ARG A 157 4.72 -7.00 12.52
CA ARG A 157 5.23 -6.11 11.49
C ARG A 157 6.55 -6.65 10.95
N ARG A 158 6.73 -6.62 9.63
CA ARG A 158 8.04 -6.92 9.03
C ARG A 158 8.98 -5.74 9.32
N GLY A 159 10.13 -6.05 9.91
CA GLY A 159 11.23 -5.10 10.03
C GLY A 159 11.97 -4.92 8.70
N PRO A 160 12.86 -3.93 8.60
CA PRO A 160 13.72 -3.77 7.43
C PRO A 160 14.65 -4.97 7.18
N GLU A 161 14.83 -5.84 8.17
CA GLU A 161 15.68 -7.04 8.13
C GLU A 161 14.92 -8.30 7.65
N ASP A 162 13.60 -8.22 7.52
CA ASP A 162 12.73 -9.33 7.08
C ASP A 162 12.53 -9.35 5.55
N ASP A 163 13.37 -8.62 4.83
CA ASP A 163 13.32 -8.38 3.38
C ASP A 163 14.44 -9.05 2.60
#